data_77254cd7e199f24d2d2126c848f93983
#
_entry.id   77254cd7e199f24d2d2126c848f93983
#
_cell.length_a   1.000
_cell.length_b   1.000
_cell.length_c   1.000
_cell.angle_alpha   90.00
_cell.angle_beta   90.00
_cell.angle_gamma   90.00
#
_symmetry.space_group_name_H-M   'P 1'
#
loop_
_entity.id
_entity.type
_entity.pdbx_description
1 polymer ?
#
loop_
_entity_poly.entity_id
_entity_poly.type
_entity_poly.pdbx_seq_one_letter_code
_entity_poly.pdbx_strand_id
1 'polypeptide(L)' 'MLKVVGMKEINAIFEVTDRLGINREWIEIPLSPESPGVVRKLPNGKYEIVVDAGVPIEQWAAAMETELKKLL' A
#
# COMPACT_ATOMS: atom_id res chain seq x y z
N MET A 1 4.43 16.53 4.90
CA MET A 1 3.49 15.46 5.27
C MET A 1 2.43 15.28 4.20
N LEU A 2 2.14 14.06 3.83
CA LEU A 2 1.12 13.74 2.82
C LEU A 2 -0.27 13.87 3.43
N LYS A 3 -1.15 14.64 2.80
CA LYS A 3 -2.52 14.86 3.31
C LYS A 3 -3.55 13.98 2.61
N VAL A 4 -3.26 13.56 1.38
CA VAL A 4 -4.14 12.71 0.60
C VAL A 4 -3.28 11.85 -0.31
N VAL A 5 -3.74 10.63 -0.57
CA VAL A 5 -3.03 9.72 -1.46
C VAL A 5 -3.32 10.12 -2.90
N GLY A 6 -2.27 10.44 -3.66
CA GLY A 6 -2.37 10.83 -5.05
C GLY A 6 -1.95 9.74 -6.00
N MET A 7 -1.94 10.05 -7.30
CA MET A 7 -1.59 9.07 -8.33
C MET A 7 -0.15 8.57 -8.21
N LYS A 8 0.77 9.42 -7.72
CA LYS A 8 2.16 8.99 -7.52
C LYS A 8 2.22 7.82 -6.55
N GLU A 9 1.51 7.93 -5.43
CA GLU A 9 1.47 6.89 -4.41
C GLU A 9 0.75 5.64 -4.91
N ILE A 10 -0.37 5.82 -5.58
CA ILE A 10 -1.15 4.70 -6.13
C ILE A 10 -0.32 3.94 -7.16
N ASN A 11 0.37 4.64 -8.05
CA ASN A 11 1.22 4.01 -9.05
C ASN A 11 2.37 3.24 -8.42
N ALA A 12 2.98 3.79 -7.36
CA ALA A 12 4.05 3.10 -6.64
C ALA A 12 3.54 1.81 -6.00
N ILE A 13 2.34 1.85 -5.42
CA ILE A 13 1.72 0.66 -4.82
C ILE A 13 1.46 -0.40 -5.89
N PHE A 14 0.84 -0.01 -7.01
CA PHE A 14 0.51 -0.96 -8.07
C PHE A 14 1.77 -1.55 -8.71
N GLU A 15 2.85 -0.78 -8.80
CA GLU A 15 4.11 -1.31 -9.30
C GLU A 15 4.59 -2.48 -8.44
N VAL A 16 4.48 -2.34 -7.12
CA VAL A 16 4.86 -3.41 -6.19
C VAL A 16 3.88 -4.58 -6.28
N THR A 17 2.58 -4.32 -6.23
CA THR A 17 1.58 -5.38 -6.23
C THR A 17 1.55 -6.14 -7.55
N ASP A 18 1.73 -5.45 -8.68
CA ASP A 18 1.83 -6.10 -9.99
C ASP A 18 3.05 -7.03 -10.03
N ARG A 19 4.18 -6.59 -9.50
CA ARG A 19 5.41 -7.38 -9.44
C ARG A 19 5.24 -8.62 -8.58
N LEU A 20 4.42 -8.54 -7.53
CA LEU A 20 4.13 -9.68 -6.65
C LEU A 20 3.02 -10.58 -7.20
N GLY A 21 2.42 -10.22 -8.31
CA GLY A 21 1.35 -11.01 -8.93
C GLY A 21 -0.01 -10.84 -8.26
N ILE A 22 -0.21 -9.75 -7.52
CA ILE A 22 -1.48 -9.48 -6.87
C ILE A 22 -2.36 -8.67 -7.82
N ASN A 23 -3.56 -9.20 -8.13
CA ASN A 23 -4.51 -8.50 -8.98
C ASN A 23 -4.96 -7.21 -8.30
N ARG A 24 -5.02 -6.12 -9.08
CA ARG A 24 -5.42 -4.80 -8.56
C ARG A 24 -6.82 -4.81 -7.95
N GLU A 25 -7.70 -5.69 -8.40
CA GLU A 25 -9.05 -5.82 -7.84
C GLU A 25 -9.03 -6.28 -6.39
N TRP A 26 -7.94 -6.88 -5.93
CA TRP A 26 -7.79 -7.34 -4.55
C TRP A 26 -7.07 -6.33 -3.66
N ILE A 27 -6.89 -5.10 -4.14
CA ILE A 27 -6.18 -4.06 -3.40
C ILE A 27 -7.15 -2.94 -3.07
N GLU A 28 -7.18 -2.54 -1.79
CA GLU A 28 -7.93 -1.36 -1.35
C GLU A 28 -6.93 -0.33 -0.81
N ILE A 29 -6.98 0.87 -1.37
CA ILE A 29 -6.09 1.96 -1.00
C ILE A 29 -6.94 3.13 -0.49
N PRO A 30 -7.12 3.26 0.83
CA PRO A 30 -7.79 4.45 1.37
C PRO A 30 -7.02 5.71 0.96
N LEU A 31 -7.75 6.74 0.59
CA LEU A 31 -7.13 7.99 0.13
C LEU A 31 -6.67 8.87 1.29
N SER A 32 -6.99 8.50 2.53
CA SER A 32 -6.53 9.20 3.72
C SER A 32 -5.31 8.47 4.28
N PRO A 33 -4.10 9.03 4.14
CA PRO A 33 -2.91 8.40 4.71
C PRO A 33 -2.90 8.53 6.22
N GLU A 34 -2.17 7.62 6.86
CA GLU A 34 -2.04 7.62 8.32
C GLU A 34 -0.56 7.54 8.69
N SER A 35 -0.25 7.74 9.96
CA SER A 35 1.09 7.62 10.48
C SER A 35 1.03 6.81 11.77
N PRO A 36 1.57 5.58 11.79
CA PRO A 36 2.20 4.89 10.65
C PRO A 36 1.20 4.35 9.64
N GLY A 37 1.69 4.02 8.44
CA GLY A 37 0.89 3.32 7.45
C GLY A 37 0.67 1.86 7.85
N VAL A 38 -0.27 1.21 7.19
CA VAL A 38 -0.68 -0.16 7.52
C VAL A 38 -0.81 -0.98 6.25
N VAL A 39 -0.37 -2.24 6.32
CA VAL A 39 -0.63 -3.23 5.27
C VAL A 39 -1.26 -4.43 5.95
N ARG A 40 -2.47 -4.80 5.54
CA ARG A 40 -3.17 -5.91 6.18
C ARG A 40 -4.10 -6.62 5.21
N LYS A 41 -4.41 -7.88 5.52
CA LYS A 41 -5.40 -8.64 4.77
C LYS A 41 -6.76 -8.48 5.45
N LEU A 42 -7.78 -8.14 4.66
CA LEU A 42 -9.13 -7.94 5.15
C LEU A 42 -9.89 -9.27 5.19
N PRO A 43 -10.99 -9.34 5.98
CA PRO A 43 -11.81 -10.56 6.05
C PRO A 43 -12.37 -11.00 4.69
N ASN A 44 -12.56 -10.07 3.75
CA ASN A 44 -13.06 -10.38 2.41
C ASN A 44 -11.99 -10.92 1.47
N GLY A 45 -10.75 -11.10 1.97
CA GLY A 45 -9.64 -11.61 1.17
C GLY A 45 -8.84 -10.55 0.43
N LYS A 46 -9.28 -9.30 0.47
CA LYS A 46 -8.55 -8.20 -0.15
C LYS A 46 -7.43 -7.70 0.76
N TYR A 47 -6.50 -6.96 0.18
CA TYR A 47 -5.39 -6.36 0.92
C TYR A 47 -5.65 -4.86 1.06
N GLU A 48 -5.63 -4.36 2.28
CA GLU A 48 -5.74 -2.92 2.53
C GLU A 48 -4.35 -2.34 2.71
N ILE A 49 -4.05 -1.30 1.96
CA ILE A 49 -2.76 -0.63 1.98
C ILE A 49 -2.99 0.83 2.35
N VAL A 50 -2.71 1.17 3.60
CA VAL A 50 -2.84 2.54 4.09
C VAL A 50 -1.47 3.20 4.01
N VAL A 51 -1.36 4.23 3.17
CA VAL A 51 -0.10 4.91 2.92
C VAL A 51 0.39 5.64 4.17
N ASP A 52 1.67 5.53 4.46
CA ASP A 52 2.28 6.22 5.59
C ASP A 52 2.47 7.71 5.26
N ALA A 53 1.89 8.58 6.08
CA ALA A 53 1.97 10.02 5.89
C ALA A 53 3.31 10.61 6.34
N GLY A 54 4.09 9.85 7.09
CA GLY A 54 5.29 10.35 7.74
C GLY A 54 6.59 10.04 7.02
N VAL A 55 6.56 9.21 5.95
CA VAL A 55 7.78 8.84 5.22
C VAL A 55 7.58 9.03 3.72
N PRO A 56 8.67 9.27 2.96
CA PRO A 56 8.57 9.33 1.51
C PRO A 56 8.08 8.02 0.93
N ILE A 57 7.31 8.10 -0.17
CA ILE A 57 6.70 6.91 -0.77
C ILE A 57 7.76 5.89 -1.21
N GLU A 58 8.91 6.35 -1.66
CA GLU A 58 9.99 5.47 -2.12
C GLU A 58 10.49 4.57 -0.98
N GLN A 59 10.60 5.13 0.23
CA GLN A 59 11.03 4.36 1.40
C GLN A 59 9.92 3.44 1.88
N TRP A 60 8.69 3.96 1.90
CA TRP A 60 7.57 3.17 2.39
C TRP A 60 7.23 2.01 1.45
N ALA A 61 7.41 2.19 0.14
CA ALA A 61 7.13 1.14 -0.84
C ALA A 61 7.94 -0.13 -0.55
N ALA A 62 9.20 0.01 -0.15
CA ALA A 62 10.03 -1.15 0.20
C ALA A 62 9.50 -1.86 1.45
N ALA A 63 9.08 -1.10 2.46
CA ALA A 63 8.50 -1.68 3.68
C ALA A 63 7.17 -2.35 3.36
N MET A 64 6.35 -1.74 2.52
CA MET A 64 5.06 -2.29 2.08
C MET A 64 5.27 -3.63 1.37
N GLU A 65 6.24 -3.70 0.48
CA GLU A 65 6.53 -4.95 -0.24
C GLU A 65 6.88 -6.07 0.73
N THR A 66 7.72 -5.78 1.72
CA THR A 66 8.09 -6.75 2.75
C THR A 66 6.86 -7.24 3.51
N GLU A 67 5.97 -6.33 3.89
CA GLU A 67 4.76 -6.70 4.63
C GLU A 67 3.79 -7.50 3.76
N LEU A 68 3.63 -7.14 2.48
CA LEU A 68 2.78 -7.90 1.58
C LEU A 68 3.28 -9.33 1.39
N LYS A 69 4.59 -9.53 1.29
CA LYS A 69 5.16 -10.87 1.15
C LYS A 69 4.85 -11.74 2.34
N LYS A 70 4.75 -11.17 3.54
CA LYS A 70 4.38 -11.92 4.73
C LYS A 70 2.93 -12.39 4.70
N LEU A 71 2.08 -11.68 3.97
CA LEU A 71 0.64 -11.99 3.89
C LEU A 71 0.32 -12.96 2.73
N LEU A 72 1.26 -13.16 1.82
CA LEU A 72 1.08 -14.10 0.69
C LEU A 72 1.39 -15.58 1.10
#